data_c247a85ac4333f3513785ce641c393bb
#
_entry.id   c247a85ac4333f3513785ce641c393bb
#
_cell.length_a   1.000
_cell.length_b   1.000
_cell.length_c   1.000
_cell.angle_alpha   90.00
_cell.angle_beta   90.00
_cell.angle_gamma   90.00
#
_symmetry.space_group_name_H-M   'P 1'
#
loop_
_entity.id
_entity.type
_entity.pdbx_description
1 polymer ?
#
loop_
_entity_poly.entity_id
_entity_poly.type
_entity_poly.pdbx_seq_one_letter_code
_entity_poly.pdbx_strand_id
1 'polypeptide(L)'
;MLKPSEAQDRADALISQAKKAGADAADAIYVCDAATQVQMRLGNLEDVERSEGEEIGLRVFVGKRSATVSSSDMDPQTLSDLVGRALDMAKEAPEDQYAGLAPEELLLKTEPHAIEGDDGQDPDPEILRELALKAEDAARAVKGVTNSEGGGASAGRSIVALATSHGFSGAYSTSGYSLSASVIAGEGDGMERDYAYDSVRFLEDLDAAEEIGKEAGERAVSRLNPVSFKSGAMPVVYDPRVGNSLLGHFIGAISGSAIARKTSFLLDALDSQVFDSSLSIIDCPHRKRGLRSKAFDGEGLPTAKTKLIDNGRLTQWIMESASARQLGLQPTGHASRGVGGAPGVSVTNLHMGNGSVSKADLIKDIKHGVYITELIGMGVNPVTGDYSRGAGGFLITDGEIGPPISEITIAGNLKDMFKSLIAADDLEYRYAGNVPTLRTDSMTVAGG
;
A
#
# COMPACT_ATOMS: atom_id res chain seq x y z
N MET A 1 -20.93 8.38 -13.01
CA MET A 1 -19.67 8.98 -12.52
C MET A 1 -19.32 10.20 -13.40
N LEU A 2 -18.77 11.28 -12.84
CA LEU A 2 -18.29 12.47 -13.56
C LEU A 2 -17.13 12.15 -14.50
N LYS A 3 -16.81 13.08 -15.39
CA LYS A 3 -15.53 13.04 -16.11
C LYS A 3 -14.41 13.68 -15.26
N PRO A 4 -13.15 13.31 -15.47
CA PRO A 4 -12.02 13.95 -14.75
C PRO A 4 -12.00 15.47 -14.89
N SER A 5 -12.35 16.03 -16.08
CA SER A 5 -12.42 17.48 -16.29
C SER A 5 -13.51 18.15 -15.43
N GLU A 6 -14.67 17.50 -15.24
CA GLU A 6 -15.74 18.05 -14.39
C GLU A 6 -15.35 18.04 -12.91
N ALA A 7 -14.62 17.00 -12.47
CA ALA A 7 -14.04 16.94 -11.13
C ALA A 7 -13.00 18.05 -10.90
N GLN A 8 -12.17 18.32 -11.91
CA GLN A 8 -11.19 19.39 -11.91
C GLN A 8 -11.87 20.76 -11.79
N ASP A 9 -12.92 21.02 -12.59
CA ASP A 9 -13.71 22.25 -12.54
C ASP A 9 -14.29 22.50 -11.14
N ARG A 10 -14.75 21.46 -10.44
CA ARG A 10 -15.26 21.56 -9.05
C ARG A 10 -14.16 21.97 -8.07
N ALA A 11 -12.97 21.38 -8.17
CA ALA A 11 -11.84 21.73 -7.31
C ALA A 11 -11.39 23.18 -7.57
N ASP A 12 -11.28 23.61 -8.83
CA ASP A 12 -10.91 24.96 -9.23
C ASP A 12 -11.95 26.00 -8.76
N ALA A 13 -13.24 25.68 -8.87
CA ALA A 13 -14.31 26.55 -8.40
C ALA A 13 -14.21 26.80 -6.88
N LEU A 14 -13.92 25.75 -6.09
CA LEU A 14 -13.78 25.87 -4.64
C LEU A 14 -12.55 26.69 -4.25
N ILE A 15 -11.41 26.54 -4.94
CA ILE A 15 -10.23 27.37 -4.79
C ILE A 15 -10.55 28.85 -5.07
N SER A 16 -11.28 29.13 -6.15
CA SER A 16 -11.68 30.47 -6.53
C SER A 16 -12.58 31.12 -5.46
N GLN A 17 -13.49 30.36 -4.86
CA GLN A 17 -14.33 30.81 -3.76
C GLN A 17 -13.50 31.12 -2.49
N ALA A 18 -12.56 30.23 -2.12
CA ALA A 18 -11.71 30.43 -0.96
C ALA A 18 -10.82 31.69 -1.11
N LYS A 19 -10.27 31.91 -2.28
CA LYS A 19 -9.48 33.14 -2.58
C LYS A 19 -10.34 34.40 -2.48
N LYS A 20 -11.54 34.38 -3.06
CA LYS A 20 -12.48 35.53 -2.97
C LYS A 20 -12.93 35.82 -1.53
N ALA A 21 -13.04 34.79 -0.71
CA ALA A 21 -13.43 34.91 0.70
C ALA A 21 -12.25 35.34 1.60
N GLY A 22 -11.02 35.47 1.09
CA GLY A 22 -9.87 36.05 1.79
C GLY A 22 -8.82 35.05 2.26
N ALA A 23 -8.80 33.82 1.73
CA ALA A 23 -7.69 32.92 1.96
C ALA A 23 -6.40 33.45 1.30
N ASP A 24 -5.27 33.46 2.02
CA ASP A 24 -3.95 33.79 1.45
C ASP A 24 -3.50 32.74 0.45
N ALA A 25 -3.77 31.46 0.75
CA ALA A 25 -3.55 30.33 -0.13
C ALA A 25 -4.58 29.22 0.16
N ALA A 26 -4.80 28.31 -0.80
CA ALA A 26 -5.69 27.17 -0.63
C ALA A 26 -5.30 26.02 -1.57
N ASP A 27 -5.61 24.80 -1.16
CA ASP A 27 -5.71 23.62 -2.02
C ASP A 27 -7.04 22.89 -1.84
N ALA A 28 -7.53 22.29 -2.91
CA ALA A 28 -8.74 21.48 -2.89
C ALA A 28 -8.48 20.14 -3.57
N ILE A 29 -9.00 19.08 -2.97
CA ILE A 29 -9.04 17.75 -3.56
C ILE A 29 -10.49 17.30 -3.67
N TYR A 30 -10.87 16.81 -4.84
CA TYR A 30 -12.14 16.17 -5.07
C TYR A 30 -11.94 14.70 -5.39
N VAL A 31 -12.73 13.85 -4.78
CA VAL A 31 -12.71 12.39 -5.00
C VAL A 31 -14.14 11.94 -5.30
N CYS A 32 -14.29 11.09 -6.29
CA CYS A 32 -15.55 10.44 -6.62
C CYS A 32 -15.26 8.96 -6.88
N ASP A 33 -15.90 8.10 -6.11
CA ASP A 33 -15.71 6.66 -6.17
C ASP A 33 -17.03 5.95 -6.47
N ALA A 34 -16.98 4.89 -7.27
CA ALA A 34 -18.06 3.92 -7.42
C ALA A 34 -17.46 2.52 -7.33
N ALA A 35 -18.06 1.65 -6.54
CA ALA A 35 -17.61 0.28 -6.37
C ALA A 35 -18.81 -0.67 -6.28
N THR A 36 -18.65 -1.86 -6.86
CA THR A 36 -19.56 -3.00 -6.71
C THR A 36 -18.76 -4.16 -6.15
N GLN A 37 -19.28 -4.81 -5.12
CA GLN A 37 -18.71 -5.99 -4.49
C GLN A 37 -19.74 -7.10 -4.45
N VAL A 38 -19.30 -8.32 -4.71
CA VAL A 38 -20.13 -9.53 -4.64
C VAL A 38 -19.40 -10.55 -3.78
N GLN A 39 -20.12 -11.13 -2.81
CA GLN A 39 -19.63 -12.19 -1.95
C GLN A 39 -20.47 -13.46 -2.16
N MET A 40 -19.80 -14.55 -2.49
CA MET A 40 -20.36 -15.90 -2.56
C MET A 40 -19.91 -16.71 -1.37
N ARG A 41 -20.79 -17.55 -0.81
CA ARG A 41 -20.40 -18.50 0.24
C ARG A 41 -21.16 -19.81 0.13
N LEU A 42 -20.45 -20.93 0.16
CA LEU A 42 -20.98 -22.29 0.01
C LEU A 42 -21.87 -22.46 -1.23
N GLY A 43 -21.47 -21.81 -2.32
CA GLY A 43 -22.18 -21.82 -3.60
C GLY A 43 -23.41 -20.91 -3.67
N ASN A 44 -23.69 -20.13 -2.61
CA ASN A 44 -24.83 -19.21 -2.57
C ASN A 44 -24.36 -17.75 -2.54
N LEU A 45 -25.18 -16.86 -3.07
CA LEU A 45 -24.96 -15.43 -2.94
C LEU A 45 -25.17 -15.03 -1.48
N GLU A 46 -24.12 -14.46 -0.86
CA GLU A 46 -24.15 -13.99 0.54
C GLU A 46 -24.43 -12.48 0.59
N ASP A 47 -23.75 -11.70 -0.27
CA ASP A 47 -23.94 -10.26 -0.31
C ASP A 47 -23.65 -9.66 -1.69
N VAL A 48 -24.35 -8.57 -2.00
CA VAL A 48 -24.06 -7.66 -3.13
C VAL A 48 -24.16 -6.23 -2.64
N GLU A 49 -23.05 -5.53 -2.65
CA GLU A 49 -23.00 -4.13 -2.28
C GLU A 49 -22.62 -3.28 -3.50
N ARG A 50 -23.33 -2.15 -3.68
CA ARG A 50 -22.93 -1.07 -4.58
C ARG A 50 -22.85 0.23 -3.80
N SER A 51 -21.71 0.86 -3.81
CA SER A 51 -21.48 2.16 -3.19
C SER A 51 -21.07 3.18 -4.26
N GLU A 52 -21.63 4.37 -4.14
CA GLU A 52 -21.23 5.54 -4.94
C GLU A 52 -21.13 6.73 -3.99
N GLY A 53 -20.04 7.49 -4.13
CA GLY A 53 -19.82 8.64 -3.28
C GLY A 53 -18.95 9.70 -3.94
N GLU A 54 -19.13 10.93 -3.49
CA GLU A 54 -18.25 12.03 -3.83
C GLU A 54 -17.93 12.83 -2.58
N GLU A 55 -16.70 13.33 -2.50
CA GLU A 55 -16.24 14.15 -1.40
C GLU A 55 -15.24 15.19 -1.90
N ILE A 56 -15.35 16.40 -1.33
CA ILE A 56 -14.40 17.47 -1.60
C ILE A 56 -13.75 17.93 -0.30
N GLY A 57 -12.42 18.02 -0.30
CA GLY A 57 -11.63 18.55 0.80
C GLY A 57 -11.03 19.89 0.43
N LEU A 58 -11.16 20.86 1.32
CA LEU A 58 -10.56 22.19 1.19
C LEU A 58 -9.59 22.42 2.33
N ARG A 59 -8.36 22.83 2.00
CA ARG A 59 -7.42 23.38 2.98
C ARG A 59 -7.16 24.84 2.65
N VAL A 60 -7.28 25.71 3.64
CA VAL A 60 -7.02 27.15 3.51
C VAL A 60 -5.89 27.59 4.42
N PHE A 61 -5.21 28.66 4.02
CA PHE A 61 -4.14 29.28 4.79
C PHE A 61 -4.49 30.76 5.03
N VAL A 62 -4.23 31.21 6.27
CA VAL A 62 -4.27 32.60 6.69
C VAL A 62 -2.96 32.89 7.42
N GLY A 63 -2.03 33.55 6.77
CA GLY A 63 -0.64 33.66 7.20
C GLY A 63 0.03 32.28 7.35
N LYS A 64 0.48 31.97 8.55
CA LYS A 64 1.08 30.68 8.93
C LYS A 64 0.11 29.73 9.63
N ARG A 65 -1.17 29.98 9.52
CA ARG A 65 -2.25 29.18 10.09
C ARG A 65 -3.00 28.46 8.99
N SER A 66 -3.47 27.25 9.24
CA SER A 66 -4.25 26.50 8.25
C SER A 66 -5.35 25.70 8.89
N ALA A 67 -6.39 25.44 8.11
CA ALA A 67 -7.46 24.50 8.47
C ALA A 67 -7.84 23.67 7.26
N THR A 68 -8.26 22.43 7.52
CA THR A 68 -8.78 21.51 6.51
C THR A 68 -10.22 21.13 6.90
N VAL A 69 -11.09 21.16 5.92
CA VAL A 69 -12.51 20.77 6.04
C VAL A 69 -12.89 19.92 4.83
N SER A 70 -13.89 19.07 4.96
CA SER A 70 -14.45 18.32 3.83
C SER A 70 -15.97 18.28 3.86
N SER A 71 -16.56 17.95 2.70
CA SER A 71 -17.99 17.73 2.54
C SER A 71 -18.26 16.69 1.47
N SER A 72 -19.27 15.86 1.68
CA SER A 72 -19.88 15.00 0.67
C SER A 72 -21.10 15.64 0.00
N ASP A 73 -21.54 16.80 0.49
CA ASP A 73 -22.62 17.59 -0.11
C ASP A 73 -22.03 18.66 -1.03
N MET A 74 -22.37 18.59 -2.32
CA MET A 74 -21.89 19.47 -3.38
C MET A 74 -22.83 20.64 -3.67
N ASP A 75 -23.87 20.86 -2.82
CA ASP A 75 -24.74 22.03 -2.96
C ASP A 75 -23.92 23.33 -2.87
N PRO A 76 -24.14 24.32 -3.78
CA PRO A 76 -23.37 25.54 -3.80
C PRO A 76 -23.40 26.35 -2.48
N GLN A 77 -24.51 26.31 -1.75
CA GLN A 77 -24.61 26.99 -0.45
C GLN A 77 -23.77 26.24 0.59
N THR A 78 -23.85 24.92 0.64
CA THR A 78 -23.02 24.08 1.53
C THR A 78 -21.53 24.31 1.28
N LEU A 79 -21.09 24.39 0.03
CA LEU A 79 -19.70 24.68 -0.30
C LEU A 79 -19.29 26.10 0.09
N SER A 80 -20.18 27.09 -0.05
CA SER A 80 -19.93 28.45 0.42
C SER A 80 -19.76 28.51 1.96
N ASP A 81 -20.60 27.82 2.69
CA ASP A 81 -20.53 27.73 4.15
C ASP A 81 -19.27 26.96 4.59
N LEU A 82 -18.87 25.92 3.83
CA LEU A 82 -17.63 25.19 4.04
C LEU A 82 -16.40 26.11 3.95
N VAL A 83 -16.34 27.00 2.94
CA VAL A 83 -15.27 27.98 2.79
C VAL A 83 -15.22 28.95 3.97
N GLY A 84 -16.38 29.48 4.40
CA GLY A 84 -16.48 30.37 5.56
C GLY A 84 -15.95 29.70 6.83
N ARG A 85 -16.43 28.47 7.10
CA ARG A 85 -15.99 27.65 8.24
C ARG A 85 -14.48 27.38 8.20
N ALA A 86 -13.92 27.01 7.03
CA ALA A 86 -12.49 26.76 6.88
C ALA A 86 -11.64 28.01 7.23
N LEU A 87 -12.05 29.19 6.78
CA LEU A 87 -11.37 30.44 7.06
C LEU A 87 -11.43 30.82 8.54
N ASP A 88 -12.57 30.65 9.18
CA ASP A 88 -12.71 30.96 10.60
C ASP A 88 -11.89 29.98 11.45
N MET A 89 -11.89 28.70 11.12
CA MET A 89 -11.03 27.71 11.77
C MET A 89 -9.55 28.04 11.58
N ALA A 90 -9.15 28.47 10.38
CA ALA A 90 -7.75 28.81 10.10
C ALA A 90 -7.29 30.06 10.90
N LYS A 91 -8.15 31.06 11.07
CA LYS A 91 -7.83 32.25 11.90
C LYS A 91 -7.59 31.89 13.37
N GLU A 92 -8.29 30.91 13.89
CA GLU A 92 -8.18 30.45 15.30
C GLU A 92 -7.10 29.34 15.49
N ALA A 93 -6.60 28.74 14.42
CA ALA A 93 -5.60 27.69 14.50
C ALA A 93 -4.25 28.26 15.04
N PRO A 94 -3.43 27.42 15.72
CA PRO A 94 -2.08 27.84 16.08
C PRO A 94 -1.22 28.08 14.82
N GLU A 95 -0.25 28.97 14.94
CA GLU A 95 0.73 29.16 13.86
C GLU A 95 1.65 27.96 13.71
N ASP A 96 1.84 27.51 12.48
CA ASP A 96 2.83 26.55 12.07
C ASP A 96 3.79 27.19 11.07
N GLN A 97 5.03 27.40 11.47
CA GLN A 97 6.04 28.03 10.62
C GLN A 97 6.32 27.26 9.33
N TYR A 98 5.97 25.99 9.26
CA TYR A 98 6.15 25.12 8.09
C TYR A 98 4.89 25.01 7.22
N ALA A 99 3.76 25.60 7.65
CA ALA A 99 2.53 25.62 6.89
C ALA A 99 2.67 26.35 5.55
N GLY A 100 1.99 25.83 4.53
CA GLY A 100 1.95 26.44 3.18
C GLY A 100 1.82 25.39 2.09
N LEU A 101 1.53 25.84 0.89
CA LEU A 101 1.52 25.03 -0.33
C LEU A 101 2.95 24.64 -0.75
N ALA A 102 3.06 23.71 -1.69
CA ALA A 102 4.34 23.38 -2.33
C ALA A 102 4.96 24.61 -3.03
N PRO A 103 6.29 24.65 -3.22
CA PRO A 103 6.92 25.72 -4.01
C PRO A 103 6.37 25.78 -5.45
N GLU A 104 5.96 26.96 -5.90
CA GLU A 104 5.33 27.14 -7.22
C GLU A 104 6.25 26.71 -8.38
N GLU A 105 7.55 26.94 -8.23
CA GLU A 105 8.55 26.55 -9.22
C GLU A 105 8.68 25.04 -9.42
N LEU A 106 8.25 24.22 -8.44
CA LEU A 106 8.30 22.76 -8.47
C LEU A 106 7.01 22.12 -8.99
N LEU A 107 5.94 22.91 -9.19
CA LEU A 107 4.67 22.37 -9.70
C LEU A 107 4.82 21.73 -11.08
N LEU A 108 4.06 20.68 -11.33
CA LEU A 108 3.97 20.07 -12.65
C LEU A 108 3.36 21.06 -13.65
N LYS A 109 4.15 21.48 -14.65
CA LYS A 109 3.78 22.47 -15.68
C LYS A 109 3.55 21.87 -17.06
N THR A 110 3.76 20.57 -17.18
CA THR A 110 3.59 19.80 -18.42
C THR A 110 2.41 18.85 -18.29
N GLU A 111 1.97 18.26 -19.41
CA GLU A 111 0.99 17.19 -19.38
C GLU A 111 1.48 16.05 -18.46
N PRO A 112 0.62 15.56 -17.55
CA PRO A 112 0.95 14.43 -16.69
C PRO A 112 1.28 13.18 -17.49
N HIS A 113 2.15 12.32 -16.96
CA HIS A 113 2.40 11.02 -17.57
C HIS A 113 1.14 10.16 -17.63
N ALA A 114 0.89 9.54 -18.80
CA ALA A 114 -0.17 8.57 -18.95
C ALA A 114 0.16 7.29 -18.14
N ILE A 115 -0.68 6.99 -17.17
CA ILE A 115 -0.50 5.82 -16.28
C ILE A 115 -1.29 4.59 -16.72
N GLU A 116 -2.17 4.73 -17.74
CA GLU A 116 -3.10 3.68 -18.16
C GLU A 116 -3.83 3.07 -16.94
N GLY A 117 -4.43 3.94 -16.11
CA GLY A 117 -4.97 3.53 -14.82
C GLY A 117 -6.44 3.12 -14.83
N ASP A 118 -7.16 3.38 -15.93
CA ASP A 118 -8.61 3.20 -16.04
C ASP A 118 -8.97 2.54 -17.39
N ASP A 119 -9.60 1.37 -17.35
CA ASP A 119 -10.08 0.65 -18.56
C ASP A 119 -11.44 1.12 -19.04
N GLY A 120 -12.10 2.00 -18.28
CA GLY A 120 -13.41 2.55 -18.63
C GLY A 120 -14.60 1.58 -18.46
N GLN A 121 -14.37 0.38 -17.90
CA GLN A 121 -15.44 -0.61 -17.74
C GLN A 121 -16.21 -0.42 -16.43
N ASP A 122 -17.48 -0.81 -16.43
CA ASP A 122 -18.35 -0.95 -15.24
C ASP A 122 -19.07 -2.30 -15.41
N PRO A 123 -18.45 -3.42 -15.01
CA PRO A 123 -18.97 -4.75 -15.25
C PRO A 123 -20.29 -4.98 -14.50
N ASP A 124 -21.18 -5.74 -15.14
CA ASP A 124 -22.42 -6.20 -14.51
C ASP A 124 -22.10 -6.99 -13.23
N PRO A 125 -22.80 -6.77 -12.11
CA PRO A 125 -22.64 -7.56 -10.89
C PRO A 125 -22.72 -9.08 -11.11
N GLU A 126 -23.42 -9.55 -12.13
CA GLU A 126 -23.49 -10.95 -12.49
C GLU A 126 -22.14 -11.52 -12.93
N ILE A 127 -21.31 -10.73 -13.65
CA ILE A 127 -19.93 -11.13 -14.01
C ILE A 127 -19.09 -11.32 -12.74
N LEU A 128 -19.21 -10.40 -11.77
CA LEU A 128 -18.51 -10.51 -10.51
C LEU A 128 -18.98 -11.73 -9.71
N ARG A 129 -20.30 -12.00 -9.72
CA ARG A 129 -20.88 -13.18 -9.09
C ARG A 129 -20.31 -14.47 -9.67
N GLU A 130 -20.25 -14.57 -11.00
CA GLU A 130 -19.67 -15.75 -11.65
C GLU A 130 -18.20 -15.95 -11.33
N LEU A 131 -17.39 -14.88 -11.28
CA LEU A 131 -15.98 -14.95 -10.93
C LEU A 131 -15.80 -15.42 -9.48
N ALA A 132 -16.54 -14.82 -8.52
CA ALA A 132 -16.49 -15.18 -7.12
C ALA A 132 -16.91 -16.64 -6.87
N LEU A 133 -17.98 -17.10 -7.56
CA LEU A 133 -18.46 -18.49 -7.47
C LEU A 133 -17.41 -19.46 -8.00
N LYS A 134 -16.83 -19.21 -9.17
CA LYS A 134 -15.80 -20.07 -9.76
C LYS A 134 -14.56 -20.17 -8.86
N ALA A 135 -14.11 -19.07 -8.27
CA ALA A 135 -12.99 -19.08 -7.35
C ALA A 135 -13.30 -19.90 -6.08
N GLU A 136 -14.48 -19.71 -5.49
CA GLU A 136 -14.90 -20.50 -4.34
C GLU A 136 -15.03 -21.99 -4.65
N ASP A 137 -15.68 -22.35 -5.77
CA ASP A 137 -15.87 -23.75 -6.17
C ASP A 137 -14.52 -24.46 -6.40
N ALA A 138 -13.57 -23.77 -7.05
CA ALA A 138 -12.22 -24.31 -7.26
C ALA A 138 -11.47 -24.50 -5.94
N ALA A 139 -11.59 -23.56 -5.01
CA ALA A 139 -10.98 -23.70 -3.68
C ALA A 139 -11.57 -24.87 -2.88
N ARG A 140 -12.88 -25.02 -2.89
CA ARG A 140 -13.61 -26.12 -2.21
C ARG A 140 -13.37 -27.49 -2.85
N ALA A 141 -13.02 -27.53 -4.13
CA ALA A 141 -12.69 -28.77 -4.84
C ALA A 141 -11.33 -29.37 -4.40
N VAL A 142 -10.47 -28.60 -3.75
CA VAL A 142 -9.16 -29.08 -3.27
C VAL A 142 -9.38 -30.08 -2.13
N LYS A 143 -8.83 -31.28 -2.30
CA LYS A 143 -8.97 -32.36 -1.29
C LYS A 143 -8.35 -31.94 0.05
N GLY A 144 -9.14 -31.96 1.10
CA GLY A 144 -8.72 -31.55 2.46
C GLY A 144 -9.35 -30.23 2.90
N VAL A 145 -9.90 -29.46 1.98
CA VAL A 145 -10.77 -28.32 2.30
C VAL A 145 -12.11 -28.84 2.79
N THR A 146 -12.55 -28.33 3.93
CA THR A 146 -13.77 -28.79 4.62
C THR A 146 -14.83 -27.70 4.76
N ASN A 147 -14.44 -26.43 4.64
CA ASN A 147 -15.36 -25.30 4.75
C ASN A 147 -14.85 -24.11 3.91
N SER A 148 -15.71 -23.11 3.72
CA SER A 148 -15.40 -21.90 2.97
C SER A 148 -15.79 -20.64 3.78
N GLU A 149 -14.93 -19.64 3.75
CA GLU A 149 -15.28 -18.27 4.15
C GLU A 149 -15.82 -17.46 2.97
N GLY A 150 -15.71 -17.99 1.77
CA GLY A 150 -16.32 -17.47 0.55
C GLY A 150 -15.33 -17.12 -0.57
N GLY A 151 -15.92 -16.82 -1.71
CA GLY A 151 -15.29 -16.15 -2.84
C GLY A 151 -15.80 -14.71 -2.94
N GLY A 152 -14.90 -13.76 -3.13
CA GLY A 152 -15.25 -12.34 -3.27
C GLY A 152 -14.74 -11.76 -4.57
N ALA A 153 -15.56 -10.99 -5.28
CA ALA A 153 -15.17 -10.22 -6.45
C ALA A 153 -15.61 -8.78 -6.32
N SER A 154 -14.77 -7.84 -6.73
CA SER A 154 -15.10 -6.43 -6.73
C SER A 154 -14.61 -5.72 -7.99
N ALA A 155 -15.36 -4.68 -8.38
CA ALA A 155 -14.99 -3.73 -9.41
C ALA A 155 -15.24 -2.31 -8.90
N GLY A 156 -14.31 -1.39 -9.18
CA GLY A 156 -14.48 0.00 -8.79
C GLY A 156 -13.77 0.96 -9.73
N ARG A 157 -14.25 2.20 -9.75
CA ARG A 157 -13.62 3.33 -10.43
C ARG A 157 -13.53 4.51 -9.49
N SER A 158 -12.42 5.24 -9.58
CA SER A 158 -12.17 6.44 -8.79
C SER A 158 -11.72 7.57 -9.70
N ILE A 159 -12.17 8.78 -9.40
CA ILE A 159 -11.69 10.02 -9.99
C ILE A 159 -11.10 10.87 -8.88
N VAL A 160 -9.89 11.37 -9.11
CA VAL A 160 -9.22 12.30 -8.22
C VAL A 160 -8.90 13.56 -8.99
N ALA A 161 -9.30 14.71 -8.44
CA ALA A 161 -8.90 16.03 -8.94
C ALA A 161 -8.23 16.84 -7.82
N LEU A 162 -7.16 17.52 -8.13
CA LEU A 162 -6.42 18.39 -7.23
C LEU A 162 -6.26 19.77 -7.87
N ALA A 163 -6.58 20.82 -7.10
CA ALA A 163 -6.32 22.20 -7.49
C ALA A 163 -5.61 22.96 -6.37
N THR A 164 -4.76 23.92 -6.74
CA THR A 164 -4.04 24.77 -5.80
C THR A 164 -4.13 26.22 -6.22
N SER A 165 -4.20 27.14 -5.27
CA SER A 165 -4.37 28.57 -5.54
C SER A 165 -3.15 29.25 -6.19
N HIS A 166 -2.04 28.55 -6.36
CA HIS A 166 -0.81 29.04 -6.99
C HIS A 166 -0.51 28.35 -8.32
N GLY A 167 -1.52 27.71 -8.94
CA GLY A 167 -1.50 27.43 -10.37
C GLY A 167 -1.46 25.96 -10.79
N PHE A 168 -1.47 24.98 -9.88
CA PHE A 168 -1.68 23.60 -10.27
C PHE A 168 -3.18 23.28 -10.33
N SER A 169 -3.59 22.56 -11.38
CA SER A 169 -4.92 21.95 -11.51
C SER A 169 -4.79 20.70 -12.38
N GLY A 170 -5.24 19.55 -11.88
CA GLY A 170 -5.15 18.29 -12.61
C GLY A 170 -6.10 17.23 -12.06
N ALA A 171 -6.49 16.30 -12.93
CA ALA A 171 -7.35 15.18 -12.57
C ALA A 171 -6.97 13.92 -13.34
N TYR A 172 -7.27 12.75 -12.77
CA TYR A 172 -7.15 11.46 -13.44
C TYR A 172 -8.18 10.49 -12.88
N SER A 173 -8.45 9.41 -13.63
CA SER A 173 -9.30 8.30 -13.21
C SER A 173 -8.50 7.01 -13.08
N THR A 174 -9.00 6.11 -12.26
CA THR A 174 -8.48 4.75 -12.11
C THR A 174 -9.63 3.77 -11.98
N SER A 175 -9.48 2.59 -12.58
CA SER A 175 -10.30 1.41 -12.30
C SER A 175 -9.54 0.45 -11.38
N GLY A 176 -10.24 -0.53 -10.83
CA GLY A 176 -9.64 -1.58 -10.03
C GLY A 176 -10.58 -2.77 -9.90
N TYR A 177 -10.01 -3.95 -10.03
CA TYR A 177 -10.71 -5.23 -9.91
C TYR A 177 -9.97 -6.09 -8.91
N SER A 178 -10.72 -6.84 -8.11
CA SER A 178 -10.14 -7.83 -7.21
C SER A 178 -10.98 -9.09 -7.20
N LEU A 179 -10.30 -10.22 -7.10
CA LEU A 179 -10.90 -11.53 -6.95
C LEU A 179 -10.17 -12.29 -5.85
N SER A 180 -10.90 -12.96 -4.98
CA SER A 180 -10.33 -13.69 -3.85
C SER A 180 -11.13 -14.95 -3.52
N ALA A 181 -10.47 -15.92 -2.91
CA ALA A 181 -11.09 -17.05 -2.23
C ALA A 181 -10.41 -17.26 -0.88
N SER A 182 -11.20 -17.59 0.13
CA SER A 182 -10.72 -17.94 1.48
C SER A 182 -11.42 -19.21 1.94
N VAL A 183 -10.64 -20.21 2.35
CA VAL A 183 -11.16 -21.52 2.74
C VAL A 183 -10.49 -22.06 3.98
N ILE A 184 -11.15 -23.06 4.59
CA ILE A 184 -10.72 -23.75 5.79
C ILE A 184 -10.47 -25.22 5.41
N ALA A 185 -9.31 -25.72 5.78
CA ALA A 185 -8.93 -27.13 5.67
C ALA A 185 -8.92 -27.80 7.05
N GLY A 186 -9.10 -29.13 7.09
CA GLY A 186 -9.09 -29.91 8.34
C GLY A 186 -10.38 -29.85 9.13
N GLU A 187 -10.40 -30.45 10.31
CA GLU A 187 -11.56 -30.59 11.19
C GLU A 187 -11.15 -30.35 12.66
N GLY A 188 -12.13 -29.95 13.51
CA GLY A 188 -11.94 -29.76 14.95
C GLY A 188 -10.88 -28.69 15.27
N ASP A 189 -10.01 -28.99 16.24
CA ASP A 189 -8.96 -28.08 16.70
C ASP A 189 -7.78 -27.98 15.72
N GLY A 190 -7.74 -28.85 14.69
CA GLY A 190 -6.70 -28.84 13.66
C GLY A 190 -7.07 -28.11 12.38
N MET A 191 -8.09 -27.24 12.43
CA MET A 191 -8.48 -26.44 11.27
C MET A 191 -7.45 -25.36 10.96
N GLU A 192 -7.12 -25.23 9.67
CA GLU A 192 -6.25 -24.19 9.16
C GLU A 192 -6.95 -23.41 8.05
N ARG A 193 -6.71 -22.10 8.02
CA ARG A 193 -7.27 -21.19 7.04
C ARG A 193 -6.16 -20.60 6.18
N ASP A 194 -6.41 -20.47 4.88
CA ASP A 194 -5.59 -19.62 4.02
C ASP A 194 -6.45 -19.06 2.87
N TYR A 195 -5.87 -18.17 2.11
CA TYR A 195 -6.52 -17.45 1.02
C TYR A 195 -5.56 -17.22 -0.14
N ALA A 196 -6.15 -16.90 -1.30
CA ALA A 196 -5.45 -16.31 -2.42
C ALA A 196 -6.30 -15.19 -3.02
N TYR A 197 -5.64 -14.23 -3.65
CA TYR A 197 -6.31 -13.14 -4.34
C TYR A 197 -5.43 -12.59 -5.44
N ASP A 198 -6.09 -11.93 -6.40
CA ASP A 198 -5.47 -11.04 -7.36
C ASP A 198 -6.16 -9.67 -7.37
N SER A 199 -5.40 -8.62 -7.70
CA SER A 199 -5.92 -7.25 -7.82
C SER A 199 -5.22 -6.53 -8.95
N VAL A 200 -6.00 -5.98 -9.88
CA VAL A 200 -5.52 -5.39 -11.12
C VAL A 200 -6.25 -4.09 -11.45
N ARG A 201 -5.71 -3.31 -12.38
CA ARG A 201 -6.36 -2.10 -12.90
C ARG A 201 -7.32 -2.37 -14.04
N PHE A 202 -7.07 -3.40 -14.84
CA PHE A 202 -7.85 -3.77 -16.02
C PHE A 202 -8.47 -5.15 -15.79
N LEU A 203 -9.76 -5.29 -16.08
CA LEU A 203 -10.47 -6.55 -15.87
C LEU A 203 -9.83 -7.72 -16.64
N GLU A 204 -9.31 -7.44 -17.84
CA GLU A 204 -8.63 -8.43 -18.69
C GLU A 204 -7.31 -8.99 -18.12
N ASP A 205 -6.70 -8.26 -17.17
CA ASP A 205 -5.44 -8.64 -16.55
C ASP A 205 -5.62 -9.54 -15.30
N LEU A 206 -6.89 -9.77 -14.89
CA LEU A 206 -7.20 -10.58 -13.70
C LEU A 206 -6.87 -12.06 -13.95
N ASP A 207 -6.17 -12.66 -12.99
CA ASP A 207 -5.88 -14.10 -13.04
C ASP A 207 -7.16 -14.93 -13.11
N ALA A 208 -7.08 -16.14 -13.67
CA ALA A 208 -8.22 -17.03 -13.79
C ALA A 208 -8.79 -17.39 -12.40
N ALA A 209 -10.10 -17.33 -12.27
CA ALA A 209 -10.79 -17.57 -10.99
C ALA A 209 -10.48 -18.95 -10.41
N GLU A 210 -10.38 -19.95 -11.28
CA GLU A 210 -10.07 -21.31 -10.92
C GLU A 210 -8.64 -21.46 -10.36
N GLU A 211 -7.68 -20.69 -10.86
CA GLU A 211 -6.29 -20.67 -10.37
C GLU A 211 -6.22 -20.04 -8.99
N ILE A 212 -6.88 -18.90 -8.77
CA ILE A 212 -6.96 -18.23 -7.47
C ILE A 212 -7.61 -19.15 -6.44
N GLY A 213 -8.73 -19.78 -6.80
CA GLY A 213 -9.42 -20.71 -5.90
C GLY A 213 -8.56 -21.90 -5.55
N LYS A 214 -7.94 -22.53 -6.54
CA LYS A 214 -7.04 -23.68 -6.32
C LYS A 214 -5.86 -23.30 -5.42
N GLU A 215 -5.23 -22.17 -5.65
CA GLU A 215 -4.12 -21.67 -4.84
C GLU A 215 -4.55 -21.48 -3.37
N ALA A 216 -5.74 -20.91 -3.11
CA ALA A 216 -6.28 -20.74 -1.76
C ALA A 216 -6.45 -22.10 -1.05
N GLY A 217 -7.05 -23.08 -1.75
CA GLY A 217 -7.25 -24.41 -1.22
C GLY A 217 -5.95 -25.16 -0.93
N GLU A 218 -4.98 -25.12 -1.85
CA GLU A 218 -3.68 -25.77 -1.69
C GLU A 218 -2.89 -25.15 -0.52
N ARG A 219 -2.93 -23.82 -0.36
CA ARG A 219 -2.32 -23.11 0.78
C ARG A 219 -2.94 -23.56 2.11
N ALA A 220 -4.27 -23.57 2.22
CA ALA A 220 -4.94 -23.99 3.45
C ALA A 220 -4.60 -25.44 3.83
N VAL A 221 -4.62 -26.35 2.86
CA VAL A 221 -4.27 -27.77 3.08
C VAL A 221 -2.80 -27.95 3.45
N SER A 222 -1.89 -27.18 2.89
CA SER A 222 -0.46 -27.28 3.19
C SER A 222 -0.11 -26.92 4.63
N ARG A 223 -0.98 -26.20 5.34
CA ARG A 223 -0.81 -25.78 6.74
C ARG A 223 -1.26 -26.83 7.75
N LEU A 224 -1.94 -27.89 7.32
CA LEU A 224 -2.48 -28.90 8.20
C LEU A 224 -1.40 -29.69 8.95
N ASN A 225 -1.68 -30.05 10.20
CA ASN A 225 -0.83 -30.82 11.09
C ASN A 225 0.52 -30.14 11.38
N PRO A 226 0.50 -28.90 11.91
CA PRO A 226 1.72 -28.20 12.26
C PRO A 226 2.55 -28.99 13.29
N VAL A 227 3.87 -28.90 13.17
CA VAL A 227 4.79 -29.59 14.07
C VAL A 227 5.47 -28.62 15.02
N SER A 228 5.82 -29.08 16.22
CA SER A 228 6.66 -28.36 17.17
C SER A 228 8.13 -28.46 16.76
N PHE A 229 8.91 -27.42 17.11
CA PHE A 229 10.35 -27.40 16.87
C PHE A 229 11.09 -26.71 18.02
N LYS A 230 12.41 -26.84 18.04
CA LYS A 230 13.25 -26.22 19.08
C LYS A 230 13.48 -24.74 18.77
N SER A 231 13.03 -23.86 19.69
CA SER A 231 13.29 -22.43 19.64
C SER A 231 14.78 -22.09 19.64
N GLY A 232 15.16 -21.02 18.95
CA GLY A 232 16.55 -20.58 18.90
C GLY A 232 16.81 -19.51 17.84
N ALA A 233 18.07 -19.14 17.70
CA ALA A 233 18.51 -18.29 16.60
C ALA A 233 18.66 -19.14 15.33
N MET A 234 18.02 -18.70 14.23
CA MET A 234 18.05 -19.41 12.96
C MET A 234 17.75 -18.50 11.77
N PRO A 235 18.10 -18.91 10.55
CA PRO A 235 17.68 -18.22 9.33
C PRO A 235 16.15 -18.20 9.20
N VAL A 236 15.63 -17.03 8.77
CA VAL A 236 14.23 -16.80 8.44
C VAL A 236 14.14 -16.43 6.96
N VAL A 237 13.36 -17.20 6.22
CA VAL A 237 13.06 -16.94 4.81
C VAL A 237 11.60 -16.44 4.72
N TYR A 238 11.39 -15.31 4.06
CA TYR A 238 10.08 -14.72 3.88
C TYR A 238 9.53 -15.01 2.49
N ASP A 239 8.33 -15.56 2.42
CA ASP A 239 7.55 -15.60 1.20
C ASP A 239 7.30 -14.17 0.68
N PRO A 240 7.29 -13.92 -0.64
CA PRO A 240 7.00 -12.60 -1.20
C PRO A 240 5.72 -11.95 -0.66
N ARG A 241 4.66 -12.72 -0.38
CA ARG A 241 3.39 -12.20 0.15
C ARG A 241 3.49 -11.58 1.54
N VAL A 242 4.48 -11.96 2.35
CA VAL A 242 4.72 -11.40 3.69
C VAL A 242 5.99 -10.58 3.78
N GLY A 243 6.98 -10.85 2.93
CA GLY A 243 8.24 -10.11 2.84
C GLY A 243 8.03 -8.64 2.45
N ASN A 244 6.98 -8.32 1.69
CA ASN A 244 6.61 -6.95 1.33
C ASN A 244 6.35 -6.06 2.56
N SER A 245 6.01 -6.63 3.73
CA SER A 245 5.83 -5.88 4.98
C SER A 245 7.12 -5.18 5.43
N LEU A 246 8.29 -5.71 5.09
CA LEU A 246 9.59 -5.10 5.38
C LEU A 246 9.77 -3.77 4.62
N LEU A 247 9.23 -3.67 3.40
CA LEU A 247 9.17 -2.40 2.65
C LEU A 247 8.33 -1.35 3.40
N GLY A 248 7.20 -1.75 3.98
CA GLY A 248 6.34 -0.86 4.77
C GLY A 248 7.08 -0.25 5.97
N HIS A 249 7.83 -1.06 6.70
CA HIS A 249 8.65 -0.60 7.83
C HIS A 249 9.77 0.33 7.38
N PHE A 250 10.44 0.02 6.26
CA PHE A 250 11.44 0.89 5.66
C PHE A 250 10.85 2.24 5.25
N ILE A 251 9.73 2.27 4.53
CA ILE A 251 9.06 3.51 4.10
C ILE A 251 8.62 4.37 5.28
N GLY A 252 8.07 3.75 6.33
CA GLY A 252 7.73 4.45 7.57
C GLY A 252 8.94 5.14 8.20
N ALA A 253 10.10 4.47 8.20
CA ALA A 253 11.33 4.98 8.79
C ALA A 253 11.98 6.12 7.98
N ILE A 254 11.79 6.19 6.67
CA ILE A 254 12.33 7.25 5.81
C ILE A 254 11.32 8.38 5.51
N SER A 255 10.13 8.37 6.13
CA SER A 255 9.16 9.44 5.96
C SER A 255 9.66 10.75 6.58
N GLY A 256 9.56 11.86 5.84
CA GLY A 256 10.03 13.18 6.29
C GLY A 256 9.45 13.58 7.64
N SER A 257 8.18 13.25 7.90
CA SER A 257 7.54 13.54 9.17
C SER A 257 8.12 12.72 10.35
N ALA A 258 8.53 11.46 10.14
CA ALA A 258 9.21 10.66 11.18
C ALA A 258 10.63 11.20 11.45
N ILE A 259 11.34 11.60 10.40
CA ILE A 259 12.67 12.21 10.50
C ILE A 259 12.59 13.56 11.25
N ALA A 260 11.65 14.42 10.87
CA ALA A 260 11.45 15.73 11.51
C ALA A 260 11.08 15.60 12.99
N ARG A 261 10.27 14.60 13.36
CA ARG A 261 9.94 14.30 14.76
C ARG A 261 11.00 13.50 15.51
N LYS A 262 12.07 13.07 14.85
CA LYS A 262 13.14 12.22 15.41
C LYS A 262 12.61 10.87 15.95
N THR A 263 11.64 10.29 15.27
CA THR A 263 10.97 9.03 15.63
C THR A 263 11.28 7.90 14.65
N SER A 264 12.48 7.90 14.08
CA SER A 264 12.93 6.88 13.12
C SER A 264 14.21 6.20 13.58
N PHE A 265 14.27 4.87 13.43
CA PHE A 265 15.53 4.12 13.62
C PHE A 265 16.55 4.37 12.50
N LEU A 266 16.18 5.06 11.42
CA LEU A 266 17.05 5.47 10.31
C LEU A 266 17.39 6.97 10.34
N LEU A 267 17.19 7.67 11.46
CA LEU A 267 17.32 9.13 11.58
C LEU A 267 18.60 9.71 10.95
N ASP A 268 19.73 9.04 11.14
CA ASP A 268 21.05 9.49 10.65
C ASP A 268 21.55 8.66 9.44
N ALA A 269 20.63 8.00 8.71
CA ALA A 269 21.00 7.02 7.71
C ALA A 269 21.06 7.56 6.27
N LEU A 270 20.78 8.85 6.04
CA LEU A 270 20.88 9.44 4.71
C LEU A 270 22.29 9.26 4.15
N ASP A 271 22.41 8.87 2.89
CA ASP A 271 23.66 8.57 2.19
C ASP A 271 24.52 7.45 2.82
N SER A 272 23.95 6.67 3.74
CA SER A 272 24.64 5.54 4.37
C SER A 272 24.13 4.19 3.87
N GLN A 273 24.89 3.13 4.15
CA GLN A 273 24.55 1.75 3.84
C GLN A 273 23.48 1.26 4.84
N VAL A 274 22.25 1.02 4.34
CA VAL A 274 21.10 0.55 5.14
C VAL A 274 20.79 -0.92 4.83
N PHE A 275 20.88 -1.31 3.57
CA PHE A 275 20.68 -2.68 3.09
C PHE A 275 21.99 -3.29 2.60
N ASP A 276 21.97 -4.61 2.33
CA ASP A 276 23.08 -5.24 1.61
C ASP A 276 23.32 -4.54 0.26
N SER A 277 24.58 -4.48 -0.16
CA SER A 277 24.99 -3.77 -1.37
C SER A 277 24.45 -4.36 -2.68
N SER A 278 23.95 -5.58 -2.66
CA SER A 278 23.27 -6.20 -3.81
C SER A 278 21.83 -5.70 -4.02
N LEU A 279 21.24 -5.02 -3.03
CA LEU A 279 19.83 -4.65 -3.04
C LEU A 279 19.59 -3.22 -3.50
N SER A 280 18.51 -3.06 -4.28
CA SER A 280 17.94 -1.74 -4.62
C SER A 280 16.44 -1.75 -4.40
N ILE A 281 15.90 -0.64 -3.91
CA ILE A 281 14.45 -0.45 -3.70
C ILE A 281 14.01 0.74 -4.56
N ILE A 282 13.02 0.52 -5.41
CA ILE A 282 12.62 1.45 -6.45
C ILE A 282 11.14 1.77 -6.32
N ASP A 283 10.80 3.05 -6.26
CA ASP A 283 9.44 3.55 -6.47
C ASP A 283 9.20 3.90 -7.93
N CYS A 284 8.09 3.42 -8.50
CA CYS A 284 7.81 3.51 -9.94
C CYS A 284 6.39 4.07 -10.20
N PRO A 285 6.18 5.41 -10.10
CA PRO A 285 4.85 6.03 -10.21
C PRO A 285 4.21 5.89 -11.58
N HIS A 286 4.99 5.65 -12.63
CA HIS A 286 4.51 5.59 -14.01
C HIS A 286 4.47 4.16 -14.57
N ARG A 287 4.40 3.13 -13.70
CA ARG A 287 4.16 1.77 -14.18
C ARG A 287 2.77 1.73 -14.81
N LYS A 288 2.71 1.34 -16.09
CA LYS A 288 1.44 1.14 -16.78
C LYS A 288 0.60 0.11 -16.05
N ARG A 289 -0.69 0.42 -15.88
CA ARG A 289 -1.64 -0.41 -15.13
C ARG A 289 -1.19 -0.76 -13.69
N GLY A 290 -0.22 -0.02 -13.14
CA GLY A 290 0.25 -0.26 -11.77
C GLY A 290 -0.79 0.16 -10.73
N LEU A 291 -0.99 -0.65 -9.70
CA LEU A 291 -2.04 -0.47 -8.68
C LEU A 291 -1.97 0.89 -7.95
N ARG A 292 -0.78 1.47 -7.83
CA ARG A 292 -0.55 2.78 -7.19
C ARG A 292 0.10 3.79 -8.11
N SER A 293 -0.02 3.63 -9.42
CA SER A 293 0.46 4.64 -10.36
C SER A 293 -0.26 5.96 -10.18
N LYS A 294 0.49 7.07 -10.28
CA LYS A 294 0.00 8.43 -10.11
C LYS A 294 0.55 9.34 -11.20
N ALA A 295 -0.30 10.20 -11.72
CA ALA A 295 0.07 11.18 -12.73
C ALA A 295 0.83 12.38 -12.15
N PHE A 296 0.54 12.72 -10.88
CA PHE A 296 1.17 13.77 -10.06
C PHE A 296 1.03 13.41 -8.58
N ASP A 297 1.77 14.09 -7.72
CA ASP A 297 1.67 13.85 -6.27
C ASP A 297 0.52 14.65 -5.60
N GLY A 298 0.32 14.44 -4.32
CA GLY A 298 -0.78 15.07 -3.55
C GLY A 298 -0.64 16.59 -3.30
N GLU A 299 0.40 17.23 -3.81
CA GLU A 299 0.63 18.69 -3.78
C GLU A 299 0.77 19.29 -5.18
N GLY A 300 0.60 18.49 -6.24
CA GLY A 300 0.70 18.91 -7.62
C GLY A 300 2.12 18.92 -8.18
N LEU A 301 3.05 18.22 -7.54
CA LEU A 301 4.41 18.05 -8.02
C LEU A 301 4.51 16.90 -9.03
N PRO A 302 5.50 16.95 -9.96
CA PRO A 302 5.80 15.81 -10.81
C PRO A 302 6.27 14.61 -9.98
N THR A 303 5.81 13.43 -10.35
CA THR A 303 6.31 12.16 -9.83
C THR A 303 7.41 11.61 -10.75
N ALA A 304 8.34 10.86 -10.20
CA ALA A 304 9.44 10.28 -10.97
C ALA A 304 9.84 8.90 -10.43
N LYS A 305 10.31 8.03 -11.34
CA LYS A 305 10.94 6.77 -10.92
C LYS A 305 12.15 7.08 -10.05
N THR A 306 12.13 6.59 -8.80
CA THR A 306 13.13 6.92 -7.79
C THR A 306 13.71 5.64 -7.19
N LYS A 307 15.03 5.54 -7.15
CA LYS A 307 15.71 4.53 -6.35
C LYS A 307 15.83 5.07 -4.93
N LEU A 308 15.02 4.60 -4.01
CA LEU A 308 15.09 4.95 -2.58
C LEU A 308 16.29 4.28 -1.90
N ILE A 309 16.59 3.06 -2.32
CA ILE A 309 17.85 2.37 -2.05
C ILE A 309 18.55 2.09 -3.37
N ASP A 310 19.80 2.51 -3.50
CA ASP A 310 20.67 2.20 -4.63
C ASP A 310 21.93 1.46 -4.16
N ASN A 311 22.06 0.19 -4.53
CA ASN A 311 23.14 -0.69 -4.08
C ASN A 311 23.32 -0.63 -2.53
N GLY A 312 22.21 -0.80 -1.82
CA GLY A 312 22.12 -0.80 -0.36
C GLY A 312 22.16 0.57 0.32
N ARG A 313 22.46 1.67 -0.38
CA ARG A 313 22.57 3.02 0.17
C ARG A 313 21.22 3.75 0.11
N LEU A 314 20.83 4.40 1.20
CA LEU A 314 19.68 5.29 1.25
C LEU A 314 20.00 6.58 0.49
N THR A 315 19.19 6.91 -0.52
CA THR A 315 19.46 8.06 -1.42
C THR A 315 18.72 9.32 -1.00
N GLN A 316 17.55 9.19 -0.36
CA GLN A 316 16.73 10.32 0.06
C GLN A 316 15.66 9.92 1.09
N TRP A 317 15.15 10.91 1.82
CA TRP A 317 13.87 10.81 2.53
C TRP A 317 12.71 10.97 1.56
N ILE A 318 11.51 10.48 1.89
CA ILE A 318 10.29 10.81 1.16
C ILE A 318 9.55 11.91 1.91
N MET A 319 9.27 13.05 1.25
CA MET A 319 8.81 14.26 1.91
C MET A 319 7.70 14.96 1.13
N GLU A 320 6.69 15.40 1.85
CA GLU A 320 5.79 16.49 1.45
C GLU A 320 6.40 17.84 1.83
N SER A 321 5.78 18.93 1.39
CA SER A 321 6.37 20.27 1.50
C SER A 321 6.56 20.75 2.94
N ALA A 322 5.72 20.35 3.90
CA ALA A 322 5.84 20.80 5.29
C ALA A 322 7.06 20.14 5.98
N SER A 323 7.20 18.82 5.89
CA SER A 323 8.38 18.13 6.43
C SER A 323 9.67 18.54 5.72
N ALA A 324 9.62 18.76 4.40
CA ALA A 324 10.76 19.26 3.65
C ALA A 324 11.23 20.64 4.17
N ARG A 325 10.31 21.58 4.38
CA ARG A 325 10.63 22.89 4.98
C ARG A 325 11.21 22.76 6.39
N GLN A 326 10.64 21.88 7.21
CA GLN A 326 11.12 21.65 8.57
C GLN A 326 12.56 21.09 8.60
N LEU A 327 12.92 20.28 7.61
CA LEU A 327 14.24 19.68 7.47
C LEU A 327 15.22 20.56 6.67
N GLY A 328 14.79 21.69 6.09
CA GLY A 328 15.60 22.52 5.21
C GLY A 328 15.93 21.85 3.87
N LEU A 329 15.05 20.96 3.40
CA LEU A 329 15.19 20.17 2.16
C LEU A 329 14.07 20.53 1.17
N GLN A 330 14.05 19.87 0.00
CA GLN A 330 13.01 20.02 -1.00
C GLN A 330 12.01 18.84 -0.91
N PRO A 331 10.71 19.05 -1.22
CA PRO A 331 9.74 17.98 -1.36
C PRO A 331 10.12 17.06 -2.53
N THR A 332 9.74 15.78 -2.43
CA THR A 332 10.29 14.72 -3.27
C THR A 332 9.30 14.11 -4.26
N GLY A 333 8.12 14.73 -4.47
CA GLY A 333 7.08 14.19 -5.36
C GLY A 333 6.40 12.93 -4.80
N HIS A 334 6.40 12.77 -3.47
CA HIS A 334 5.78 11.65 -2.76
C HIS A 334 4.63 12.11 -1.86
N ALA A 335 4.14 13.33 -2.02
CA ALA A 335 3.01 13.79 -1.24
C ALA A 335 1.76 12.93 -1.52
N SER A 336 0.99 12.69 -0.46
CA SER A 336 -0.30 12.01 -0.52
C SER A 336 -1.34 12.87 0.18
N ARG A 337 -2.41 13.21 -0.53
CA ARG A 337 -3.47 14.10 -0.07
C ARG A 337 -4.80 13.34 0.01
N GLY A 338 -5.43 13.33 1.16
CA GLY A 338 -6.82 12.92 1.35
C GLY A 338 -7.71 14.12 1.58
N VAL A 339 -9.02 13.92 1.54
CA VAL A 339 -10.03 15.00 1.67
C VAL A 339 -10.04 15.64 3.06
N GLY A 340 -9.82 14.88 4.12
CA GLY A 340 -10.01 15.31 5.52
C GLY A 340 -8.74 15.79 6.24
N GLY A 341 -7.56 15.84 5.61
CA GLY A 341 -6.31 16.16 6.31
C GLY A 341 -5.27 16.92 5.48
N ALA A 342 -4.20 17.36 6.13
CA ALA A 342 -3.02 17.86 5.45
C ALA A 342 -2.31 16.74 4.68
N PRO A 343 -1.50 17.06 3.64
CA PRO A 343 -0.70 16.06 2.95
C PRO A 343 0.23 15.30 3.88
N GLY A 344 0.30 13.99 3.71
CA GLY A 344 1.36 13.13 4.21
C GLY A 344 2.25 12.64 3.08
N VAL A 345 2.95 11.52 3.27
CA VAL A 345 3.78 10.89 2.23
C VAL A 345 3.30 9.47 1.92
N SER A 346 3.46 9.07 0.67
CA SER A 346 3.17 7.72 0.20
C SER A 346 4.05 7.40 -1.01
N VAL A 347 4.56 6.18 -1.05
CA VAL A 347 5.16 5.60 -2.26
C VAL A 347 4.07 5.13 -3.22
N THR A 348 4.47 4.85 -4.44
CA THR A 348 3.61 4.34 -5.50
C THR A 348 3.81 2.83 -5.69
N ASN A 349 4.21 2.36 -6.87
CA ASN A 349 4.49 0.95 -7.11
C ASN A 349 5.92 0.62 -6.68
N LEU A 350 6.07 0.32 -5.39
CA LEU A 350 7.36 0.05 -4.77
C LEU A 350 7.80 -1.40 -5.05
N HIS A 351 9.08 -1.60 -5.32
CA HIS A 351 9.61 -2.95 -5.40
C HIS A 351 11.08 -3.01 -4.98
N MET A 352 11.47 -4.15 -4.40
CA MET A 352 12.86 -4.54 -4.24
C MET A 352 13.31 -5.27 -5.52
N GLY A 353 14.49 -4.96 -6.03
CA GLY A 353 15.04 -5.65 -7.20
C GLY A 353 15.35 -7.12 -6.94
N ASN A 354 15.45 -7.90 -8.01
CA ASN A 354 15.91 -9.29 -7.92
C ASN A 354 17.33 -9.38 -7.37
N GLY A 355 17.56 -10.41 -6.57
CA GLY A 355 18.90 -10.89 -6.28
C GLY A 355 19.52 -11.69 -7.43
N SER A 356 20.62 -12.35 -7.16
CA SER A 356 21.38 -13.12 -8.15
C SER A 356 21.25 -14.65 -7.99
N VAL A 357 20.49 -15.12 -7.01
CA VAL A 357 20.34 -16.55 -6.68
C VAL A 357 18.88 -16.97 -6.80
N SER A 358 18.64 -18.21 -7.19
CA SER A 358 17.30 -18.76 -7.19
C SER A 358 16.76 -18.96 -5.76
N LYS A 359 15.44 -19.04 -5.61
CA LYS A 359 14.82 -19.40 -4.32
C LYS A 359 15.38 -20.71 -3.77
N ALA A 360 15.60 -21.70 -4.62
CA ALA A 360 16.18 -22.98 -4.22
C ALA A 360 17.63 -22.82 -3.71
N ASP A 361 18.44 -22.03 -4.40
CA ASP A 361 19.81 -21.75 -3.95
C ASP A 361 19.85 -20.91 -2.68
N LEU A 362 18.87 -20.03 -2.47
CA LEU A 362 18.76 -19.20 -1.27
C LEU A 362 18.56 -20.03 0.01
N ILE A 363 17.94 -21.19 -0.08
CA ILE A 363 17.61 -22.05 1.08
C ILE A 363 18.50 -23.28 1.22
N LYS A 364 19.22 -23.69 0.18
CA LYS A 364 19.92 -24.99 0.12
C LYS A 364 20.96 -25.26 1.22
N ASP A 365 21.59 -24.19 1.76
CA ASP A 365 22.59 -24.27 2.82
C ASP A 365 22.00 -24.17 4.23
N ILE A 366 20.70 -23.95 4.34
CA ILE A 366 20.01 -23.83 5.62
C ILE A 366 19.83 -25.22 6.23
N LYS A 367 20.59 -25.53 7.27
CA LYS A 367 20.46 -26.80 8.01
C LYS A 367 19.18 -26.87 8.81
N HIS A 368 18.83 -25.76 9.45
CA HIS A 368 17.64 -25.60 10.26
C HIS A 368 17.18 -24.13 10.22
N GLY A 369 15.96 -23.88 9.80
CA GLY A 369 15.40 -22.54 9.62
C GLY A 369 13.89 -22.58 9.40
N VAL A 370 13.30 -21.42 9.09
CA VAL A 370 11.85 -21.30 8.87
C VAL A 370 11.55 -20.52 7.58
N TYR A 371 10.55 -20.97 6.84
CA TYR A 371 9.95 -20.28 5.69
C TYR A 371 8.61 -19.70 6.11
N ILE A 372 8.51 -18.38 6.21
CA ILE A 372 7.36 -17.66 6.75
C ILE A 372 6.39 -17.28 5.65
N THR A 373 5.14 -17.70 5.78
CA THR A 373 4.05 -17.41 4.84
C THR A 373 2.93 -16.58 5.45
N GLU A 374 2.94 -16.39 6.78
CA GLU A 374 1.98 -15.59 7.51
C GLU A 374 2.67 -14.77 8.59
N LEU A 375 2.23 -13.52 8.77
CA LEU A 375 2.66 -12.63 9.84
C LEU A 375 1.45 -12.07 10.58
N ILE A 376 1.50 -12.10 11.92
CA ILE A 376 0.43 -11.64 12.81
C ILE A 376 0.96 -10.52 13.71
N GLY A 377 0.09 -9.53 13.95
CA GLY A 377 0.41 -8.38 14.82
C GLY A 377 1.30 -7.33 14.16
N MET A 378 1.62 -6.27 14.90
CA MET A 378 2.34 -5.07 14.46
C MET A 378 3.52 -4.71 15.36
N GLY A 379 4.22 -5.71 15.88
CA GLY A 379 5.29 -5.56 16.87
C GLY A 379 6.59 -4.98 16.31
N VAL A 380 6.58 -3.69 15.95
CA VAL A 380 7.76 -2.95 15.51
C VAL A 380 7.88 -1.65 16.28
N ASN A 381 9.06 -1.41 16.86
CA ASN A 381 9.39 -0.11 17.45
C ASN A 381 10.03 0.80 16.38
N PRO A 382 9.34 1.87 15.93
CA PRO A 382 9.85 2.72 14.86
C PRO A 382 11.09 3.54 15.26
N VAL A 383 11.36 3.70 16.55
CA VAL A 383 12.51 4.49 17.04
C VAL A 383 13.77 3.63 17.14
N THR A 384 13.65 2.39 17.65
CA THR A 384 14.79 1.50 17.88
C THR A 384 15.03 0.53 16.73
N GLY A 385 14.00 0.20 15.97
CA GLY A 385 14.01 -0.83 14.94
C GLY A 385 13.74 -2.24 15.47
N ASP A 386 13.41 -2.40 16.75
CA ASP A 386 13.07 -3.70 17.30
C ASP A 386 11.84 -4.27 16.62
N TYR A 387 11.94 -5.53 16.22
CA TYR A 387 10.95 -6.26 15.44
C TYR A 387 10.58 -7.55 16.16
N SER A 388 9.29 -7.75 16.40
CA SER A 388 8.76 -8.98 16.97
C SER A 388 7.34 -9.23 16.44
N ARG A 389 7.14 -10.34 15.71
CA ARG A 389 5.87 -10.67 15.06
C ARG A 389 5.47 -12.11 15.34
N GLY A 390 4.17 -12.33 15.57
CA GLY A 390 3.59 -13.65 15.39
C GLY A 390 3.73 -14.09 13.94
N ALA A 391 3.94 -15.38 13.72
CA ALA A 391 4.16 -15.93 12.39
C ALA A 391 3.68 -17.37 12.26
N GLY A 392 3.47 -17.81 11.02
CA GLY A 392 3.23 -19.17 10.60
C GLY A 392 3.95 -19.44 9.29
N GLY A 393 4.19 -20.71 9.01
CA GLY A 393 4.89 -21.11 7.79
C GLY A 393 5.36 -22.54 7.82
N PHE A 394 6.60 -22.80 7.42
CA PHE A 394 7.14 -24.15 7.27
C PHE A 394 8.55 -24.23 7.85
N LEU A 395 8.93 -25.39 8.36
CA LEU A 395 10.33 -25.67 8.70
C LEU A 395 11.17 -25.79 7.42
N ILE A 396 12.41 -25.32 7.51
CA ILE A 396 13.45 -25.66 6.54
C ILE A 396 14.44 -26.62 7.23
N THR A 397 14.65 -27.78 6.63
CA THR A 397 15.62 -28.76 7.12
C THR A 397 16.49 -29.23 5.97
N ASP A 398 17.82 -29.11 6.12
CA ASP A 398 18.79 -29.50 5.11
C ASP A 398 18.52 -28.95 3.69
N GLY A 399 18.08 -27.68 3.63
CA GLY A 399 17.79 -26.97 2.38
C GLY A 399 16.43 -27.25 1.74
N GLU A 400 15.55 -27.96 2.41
CA GLU A 400 14.22 -28.31 1.91
C GLU A 400 13.12 -27.72 2.80
N ILE A 401 12.05 -27.19 2.18
CA ILE A 401 10.85 -26.74 2.88
C ILE A 401 10.05 -27.98 3.27
N GLY A 402 9.84 -28.18 4.56
CA GLY A 402 9.25 -29.37 5.16
C GLY A 402 7.86 -29.11 5.77
N PRO A 403 7.57 -29.70 6.96
CA PRO A 403 6.24 -29.62 7.55
C PRO A 403 5.87 -28.20 8.00
N PRO A 404 4.54 -27.89 8.08
CA PRO A 404 4.06 -26.61 8.55
C PRO A 404 4.35 -26.39 10.04
N ILE A 405 4.45 -25.12 10.41
CA ILE A 405 4.57 -24.62 11.78
C ILE A 405 3.59 -23.46 11.99
N SER A 406 3.02 -23.37 13.16
CA SER A 406 2.07 -22.31 13.53
C SER A 406 2.39 -21.72 14.91
N GLU A 407 1.73 -20.61 15.24
CA GLU A 407 1.82 -19.97 16.58
C GLU A 407 3.25 -19.68 17.04
N ILE A 408 4.13 -19.30 16.11
CA ILE A 408 5.50 -18.95 16.41
C ILE A 408 5.66 -17.43 16.54
N THR A 409 6.76 -17.02 17.15
CA THR A 409 7.22 -15.62 17.16
C THR A 409 8.58 -15.52 16.51
N ILE A 410 8.75 -14.57 15.61
CA ILE A 410 10.03 -14.19 15.04
C ILE A 410 10.44 -12.82 15.55
N ALA A 411 11.69 -12.66 16.00
CA ALA A 411 12.18 -11.41 16.58
C ALA A 411 13.60 -11.08 16.11
N GLY A 412 13.87 -9.78 15.95
CA GLY A 412 15.14 -9.24 15.51
C GLY A 412 15.19 -7.72 15.64
N ASN A 413 16.13 -7.10 14.97
CA ASN A 413 16.19 -5.66 14.81
C ASN A 413 16.28 -5.30 13.31
N LEU A 414 15.43 -4.41 12.83
CA LEU A 414 15.34 -4.05 11.42
C LEU A 414 16.65 -3.51 10.84
N LYS A 415 17.49 -2.84 11.64
CA LYS A 415 18.80 -2.36 11.18
C LYS A 415 19.74 -3.51 10.79
N ASP A 416 19.73 -4.57 11.59
CA ASP A 416 20.57 -5.75 11.36
C ASP A 416 19.97 -6.63 10.27
N MET A 417 18.62 -6.80 10.29
CA MET A 417 17.89 -7.55 9.28
C MET A 417 18.11 -6.96 7.89
N PHE A 418 17.98 -5.64 7.70
CA PHE A 418 18.18 -4.99 6.40
C PHE A 418 19.61 -5.15 5.87
N LYS A 419 20.62 -5.05 6.73
CA LYS A 419 22.04 -5.21 6.37
C LYS A 419 22.39 -6.63 5.94
N SER A 420 21.71 -7.63 6.49
CA SER A 420 21.94 -9.04 6.19
C SER A 420 20.91 -9.65 5.24
N LEU A 421 19.99 -8.84 4.71
CA LEU A 421 18.91 -9.30 3.85
C LEU A 421 19.45 -9.76 2.49
N ILE A 422 19.10 -10.95 2.09
CA ILE A 422 19.43 -11.54 0.78
C ILE A 422 18.13 -11.75 0.01
N ALA A 423 18.12 -11.37 -1.27
CA ALA A 423 16.99 -11.54 -2.16
C ALA A 423 17.24 -12.67 -3.18
N ALA A 424 16.19 -13.42 -3.49
CA ALA A 424 16.18 -14.35 -4.62
C ALA A 424 15.91 -13.62 -5.96
N ASP A 425 15.86 -14.36 -7.07
CA ASP A 425 15.62 -13.86 -8.42
C ASP A 425 14.14 -14.02 -8.88
N ASP A 426 13.22 -14.28 -7.95
CA ASP A 426 11.82 -14.64 -8.20
C ASP A 426 10.83 -13.45 -7.99
N LEU A 427 11.25 -12.21 -8.27
CA LEU A 427 10.38 -11.04 -8.16
C LEU A 427 9.23 -11.11 -9.17
N GLU A 428 8.01 -11.06 -8.64
CA GLU A 428 6.79 -10.89 -9.41
C GLU A 428 6.09 -9.57 -9.04
N TYR A 429 5.37 -8.96 -10.00
CA TYR A 429 4.65 -7.71 -9.78
C TYR A 429 3.15 -7.94 -9.58
N ARG A 430 2.77 -8.52 -8.45
CA ARG A 430 1.38 -8.86 -8.10
C ARG A 430 0.70 -7.80 -7.21
N TYR A 431 1.50 -7.02 -6.46
CA TYR A 431 0.99 -6.10 -5.46
C TYR A 431 1.44 -4.66 -5.72
N ALA A 432 0.95 -3.74 -4.91
CA ALA A 432 1.47 -2.36 -4.90
C ALA A 432 2.91 -2.28 -4.38
N GLY A 433 3.27 -3.15 -3.43
CA GLY A 433 4.64 -3.35 -2.95
C GLY A 433 5.09 -4.78 -3.23
N ASN A 434 6.22 -4.97 -3.93
CA ASN A 434 6.68 -6.28 -4.37
C ASN A 434 8.10 -6.54 -3.94
N VAL A 435 8.36 -7.75 -3.47
CA VAL A 435 9.69 -8.26 -3.13
C VAL A 435 9.83 -9.68 -3.68
N PRO A 436 11.04 -10.14 -4.02
CA PRO A 436 11.28 -11.56 -4.23
C PRO A 436 11.26 -12.31 -2.89
N THR A 437 11.49 -13.62 -2.89
CA THR A 437 11.77 -14.38 -1.67
C THR A 437 13.00 -13.76 -0.97
N LEU A 438 12.85 -13.48 0.33
CA LEU A 438 13.89 -12.80 1.12
C LEU A 438 14.40 -13.70 2.24
N ARG A 439 15.70 -13.61 2.57
CA ARG A 439 16.33 -14.34 3.67
C ARG A 439 17.08 -13.39 4.60
N THR A 440 16.99 -13.64 5.91
CA THR A 440 17.86 -13.05 6.94
C THR A 440 18.40 -14.15 7.83
N ASP A 441 19.70 -14.10 8.18
CA ASP A 441 20.40 -15.28 8.71
C ASP A 441 20.29 -15.49 10.22
N SER A 442 19.91 -14.51 11.00
CA SER A 442 19.98 -14.63 12.45
C SER A 442 18.86 -13.90 13.17
N MET A 443 17.68 -14.51 13.14
CA MET A 443 16.56 -14.06 13.95
C MET A 443 16.30 -15.02 15.10
N THR A 444 15.76 -14.53 16.19
CA THR A 444 15.23 -15.39 17.26
C THR A 444 13.86 -15.90 16.82
N VAL A 445 13.70 -17.22 16.76
CA VAL A 445 12.43 -17.87 16.48
C VAL A 445 12.02 -18.65 17.71
N ALA A 446 10.84 -18.35 18.24
CA ALA A 446 10.25 -19.03 19.39
C ALA A 446 8.90 -19.62 19.00
N GLY A 447 8.66 -20.88 19.40
CA GLY A 447 7.42 -21.57 19.18
C GLY A 447 7.27 -22.71 20.18
N GLY A 448 6.04 -23.11 20.41
CA GLY A 448 5.68 -24.14 21.38
C GLY A 448 5.70 -25.54 20.82
#